data_ace90ad457d7a8603f322bf58a3faa75
#
_entry.id   ace90ad457d7a8603f322bf58a3faa75
#
_cell.length_a   1.000
_cell.length_b   1.000
_cell.length_c   1.000
_cell.angle_alpha   90.00
_cell.angle_beta   90.00
_cell.angle_gamma   90.00
#
_symmetry.space_group_name_H-M   'P 1'
#
loop_
_entity.id
_entity.type
_entity.pdbx_description
1 polymer ?
#
loop_
_entity_poly.entity_id
_entity_poly.type
_entity_poly.pdbx_seq_one_letter_code
_entity_poly.pdbx_strand_id
1 'polypeptide(L)'
;MTLWVALVVLVALSAFFSASETAFSSLNQIRLKSRAEDGDNSAARVLAMAEKYDKLLSTILIGNNIVNIAAASIGTIIFTKMLGAERGATVSTMVLTVVVLIFGEVTPKSLAKEMPETVATAVAPALSLLMLVFTPLTWLFSQWKRFLGHFVHSTEEDTITEGELMTMVSEAENDGELTDRESELIRSAIEFDDVEVEEILTPRVDVVAVEDDIPLEELAQTFAESGYSRLPVYHGTIDNIIGVVHEKDFYMA
;
A
#
# COMPACT_ATOMS: atom_id res chain seq x y z
N MET A 1 -7.63 -48.04 3.19
CA MET A 1 -7.10 -47.28 2.04
C MET A 1 -7.83 -45.95 1.82
N THR A 2 -9.16 -45.95 1.78
CA THR A 2 -10.00 -44.74 1.51
C THR A 2 -9.74 -43.55 2.47
N LEU A 3 -9.60 -43.83 3.79
CA LEU A 3 -9.35 -42.74 4.78
C LEU A 3 -7.97 -42.06 4.62
N TRP A 4 -6.94 -42.81 4.24
CA TRP A 4 -5.62 -42.24 3.97
C TRP A 4 -5.63 -41.34 2.73
N VAL A 5 -6.29 -41.75 1.67
CA VAL A 5 -6.48 -40.95 0.46
C VAL A 5 -7.26 -39.67 0.80
N ALA A 6 -8.33 -39.78 1.58
CA ALA A 6 -9.08 -38.61 2.04
C ALA A 6 -8.22 -37.64 2.86
N LEU A 7 -7.38 -38.15 3.75
CA LEU A 7 -6.47 -37.35 4.54
C LEU A 7 -5.46 -36.57 3.65
N VAL A 8 -4.84 -37.24 2.68
CA VAL A 8 -3.91 -36.61 1.72
C VAL A 8 -4.62 -35.51 0.93
N VAL A 9 -5.84 -35.77 0.45
CA VAL A 9 -6.65 -34.77 -0.27
C VAL A 9 -6.95 -33.56 0.63
N LEU A 10 -7.28 -33.78 1.90
CA LEU A 10 -7.55 -32.69 2.85
C LEU A 10 -6.28 -31.85 3.13
N VAL A 11 -5.11 -32.47 3.29
CA VAL A 11 -3.85 -31.75 3.44
C VAL A 11 -3.53 -30.94 2.18
N ALA A 12 -3.78 -31.48 0.99
CA ALA A 12 -3.61 -30.73 -0.26
C ALA A 12 -4.59 -29.56 -0.39
N LEU A 13 -5.85 -29.72 0.07
CA LEU A 13 -6.82 -28.62 0.11
C LEU A 13 -6.42 -27.55 1.16
N SER A 14 -5.88 -27.95 2.31
CA SER A 14 -5.31 -27.01 3.27
C SER A 14 -4.18 -26.20 2.64
N ALA A 15 -3.27 -26.85 1.92
CA ALA A 15 -2.21 -26.18 1.16
C ALA A 15 -2.76 -25.21 0.12
N PHE A 16 -3.82 -25.58 -0.60
CA PHE A 16 -4.50 -24.72 -1.55
C PHE A 16 -5.05 -23.45 -0.90
N PHE A 17 -5.76 -23.56 0.23
CA PHE A 17 -6.31 -22.40 0.93
C PHE A 17 -5.20 -21.52 1.53
N SER A 18 -4.18 -22.12 2.13
CA SER A 18 -3.05 -21.39 2.71
C SER A 18 -2.22 -20.64 1.66
N ALA A 19 -1.96 -21.28 0.52
CA ALA A 19 -1.30 -20.61 -0.61
C ALA A 19 -2.15 -19.48 -1.18
N SER A 20 -3.47 -19.71 -1.29
CA SER A 20 -4.41 -18.69 -1.77
C SER A 20 -4.42 -17.45 -0.88
N GLU A 21 -4.50 -17.64 0.44
CA GLU A 21 -4.46 -16.53 1.41
C GLU A 21 -3.20 -15.67 1.21
N THR A 22 -2.05 -16.31 1.19
CA THR A 22 -0.76 -15.61 1.06
C THR A 22 -0.58 -14.97 -0.31
N ALA A 23 -1.00 -15.64 -1.38
CA ALA A 23 -0.92 -15.07 -2.72
C ALA A 23 -1.74 -13.77 -2.82
N PHE A 24 -3.00 -13.79 -2.39
CA PHE A 24 -3.87 -12.61 -2.48
C PHE A 24 -3.48 -11.48 -1.52
N SER A 25 -2.87 -11.77 -0.36
CA SER A 25 -2.37 -10.74 0.55
C SER A 25 -1.05 -10.11 0.09
N SER A 26 -0.30 -10.78 -0.79
CA SER A 26 1.01 -10.32 -1.29
C SER A 26 0.95 -9.78 -2.72
N LEU A 27 -0.24 -9.55 -3.29
CA LEU A 27 -0.42 -9.06 -4.66
C LEU A 27 -0.01 -7.60 -4.82
N ASN A 28 0.73 -7.31 -5.88
CA ASN A 28 0.89 -5.95 -6.35
C ASN A 28 -0.31 -5.57 -7.23
N GLN A 29 -1.24 -4.79 -6.65
CA GLN A 29 -2.47 -4.38 -7.34
C GLN A 29 -2.21 -3.47 -8.54
N ILE A 30 -1.18 -2.62 -8.50
CA ILE A 30 -0.82 -1.71 -9.58
C ILE A 30 -0.39 -2.52 -10.81
N ARG A 31 0.51 -3.49 -10.63
CA ARG A 31 0.96 -4.38 -11.70
C ARG A 31 -0.18 -5.23 -12.27
N LEU A 32 -1.06 -5.74 -11.43
CA LEU A 32 -2.24 -6.49 -11.89
C LEU A 32 -3.20 -5.62 -12.70
N LYS A 33 -3.40 -4.37 -12.31
CA LYS A 33 -4.23 -3.41 -13.03
C LYS A 33 -3.66 -3.12 -14.41
N SER A 34 -2.37 -2.85 -14.52
CA SER A 34 -1.70 -2.65 -15.81
C SER A 34 -1.88 -3.86 -16.73
N ARG A 35 -1.65 -5.09 -16.23
CA ARG A 35 -1.85 -6.33 -17.02
C ARG A 35 -3.31 -6.54 -17.45
N ALA A 36 -4.27 -6.17 -16.61
CA ALA A 36 -5.69 -6.26 -16.95
C ALA A 36 -6.07 -5.26 -18.04
N GLU A 37 -5.50 -4.05 -18.02
CA GLU A 37 -5.67 -3.02 -19.06
C GLU A 37 -5.03 -3.45 -20.39
N ASP A 38 -3.94 -4.22 -20.35
CA ASP A 38 -3.28 -4.83 -21.51
C ASP A 38 -4.05 -6.05 -22.09
N GLY A 39 -5.21 -6.40 -21.52
CA GLY A 39 -6.10 -7.44 -22.00
C GLY A 39 -5.89 -8.83 -21.40
N ASP A 40 -5.13 -8.96 -20.30
CA ASP A 40 -4.99 -10.23 -19.56
C ASP A 40 -6.25 -10.53 -18.73
N ASN A 41 -7.12 -11.37 -19.28
CA ASN A 41 -8.37 -11.79 -18.62
C ASN A 41 -8.14 -12.49 -17.26
N SER A 42 -6.98 -13.09 -17.05
CA SER A 42 -6.63 -13.76 -15.80
C SER A 42 -6.30 -12.73 -14.72
N ALA A 43 -5.53 -11.71 -15.08
CA ALA A 43 -5.23 -10.57 -14.21
C ALA A 43 -6.51 -9.80 -13.84
N ALA A 44 -7.39 -9.55 -14.81
CA ALA A 44 -8.67 -8.90 -14.57
C ALA A 44 -9.55 -9.67 -13.58
N ARG A 45 -9.57 -11.02 -13.68
CA ARG A 45 -10.31 -11.87 -12.73
C ARG A 45 -9.74 -11.80 -11.32
N VAL A 46 -8.42 -11.88 -11.17
CA VAL A 46 -7.73 -11.78 -9.88
C VAL A 46 -7.98 -10.40 -9.25
N LEU A 47 -7.90 -9.33 -10.05
CA LEU A 47 -8.19 -7.96 -9.60
C LEU A 47 -9.63 -7.83 -9.10
N ALA A 48 -10.62 -8.30 -9.85
CA ALA A 48 -12.03 -8.27 -9.44
C ALA A 48 -12.33 -9.09 -8.17
N MET A 49 -11.49 -10.10 -7.87
CA MET A 49 -11.57 -10.85 -6.61
C MET A 49 -10.88 -10.09 -5.48
N ALA A 50 -9.75 -9.44 -5.74
CA ALA A 50 -9.03 -8.61 -4.78
C ALA A 50 -9.84 -7.39 -4.35
N GLU A 51 -10.65 -6.78 -5.24
CA GLU A 51 -11.60 -5.72 -4.90
C GLU A 51 -12.69 -6.18 -3.88
N LYS A 52 -12.94 -7.48 -3.81
CA LYS A 52 -13.88 -8.08 -2.84
C LYS A 52 -13.13 -8.85 -1.76
N TYR A 53 -12.04 -8.27 -1.27
CA TYR A 53 -11.08 -8.93 -0.38
C TYR A 53 -11.72 -9.53 0.87
N ASP A 54 -12.60 -8.83 1.55
CA ASP A 54 -13.31 -9.32 2.75
C ASP A 54 -14.09 -10.63 2.48
N LYS A 55 -14.77 -10.69 1.32
CA LYS A 55 -15.53 -11.90 0.92
C LYS A 55 -14.59 -13.03 0.53
N LEU A 56 -13.51 -12.71 -0.18
CA LEU A 56 -12.48 -13.65 -0.58
C LEU A 56 -11.78 -14.25 0.65
N LEU A 57 -11.30 -13.42 1.55
CA LEU A 57 -10.62 -13.83 2.78
C LEU A 57 -11.54 -14.68 3.65
N SER A 58 -12.79 -14.27 3.85
CA SER A 58 -13.79 -15.07 4.57
C SER A 58 -14.00 -16.45 3.94
N THR A 59 -14.06 -16.52 2.61
CA THR A 59 -14.19 -17.78 1.88
C THR A 59 -13.01 -18.71 2.12
N ILE A 60 -11.79 -18.18 2.04
CA ILE A 60 -10.55 -18.92 2.27
C ILE A 60 -10.48 -19.43 3.71
N LEU A 61 -10.75 -18.56 4.69
CA LEU A 61 -10.74 -18.92 6.11
C LEU A 61 -11.76 -20.00 6.46
N ILE A 62 -12.98 -19.90 5.93
CA ILE A 62 -14.02 -20.92 6.11
C ILE A 62 -13.55 -22.25 5.52
N GLY A 63 -13.10 -22.23 4.27
CA GLY A 63 -12.64 -23.42 3.57
C GLY A 63 -11.48 -24.10 4.30
N ASN A 64 -10.47 -23.33 4.70
CA ASN A 64 -9.30 -23.83 5.42
C ASN A 64 -9.69 -24.46 6.77
N ASN A 65 -10.57 -23.82 7.53
CA ASN A 65 -11.04 -24.36 8.81
C ASN A 65 -11.83 -25.67 8.64
N ILE A 66 -12.75 -25.73 7.67
CA ILE A 66 -13.50 -26.96 7.37
C ILE A 66 -12.54 -28.11 7.04
N VAL A 67 -11.56 -27.85 6.19
CA VAL A 67 -10.59 -28.85 5.74
C VAL A 67 -9.70 -29.30 6.89
N ASN A 68 -9.21 -28.40 7.72
CA ASN A 68 -8.33 -28.71 8.84
C ASN A 68 -9.07 -29.51 9.94
N ILE A 69 -10.33 -29.15 10.25
CA ILE A 69 -11.16 -29.90 11.18
C ILE A 69 -11.48 -31.31 10.65
N ALA A 70 -11.79 -31.41 9.35
CA ALA A 70 -12.03 -32.72 8.71
C ALA A 70 -10.75 -33.58 8.71
N ALA A 71 -9.59 -33.02 8.42
CA ALA A 71 -8.30 -33.71 8.47
C ALA A 71 -8.00 -34.24 9.88
N ALA A 72 -8.18 -33.42 10.91
CA ALA A 72 -8.00 -33.81 12.30
C ALA A 72 -8.95 -34.93 12.70
N SER A 73 -10.22 -34.86 12.29
CA SER A 73 -11.25 -35.89 12.58
C SER A 73 -10.90 -37.20 11.91
N ILE A 74 -10.57 -37.21 10.62
CA ILE A 74 -10.20 -38.41 9.87
C ILE A 74 -8.91 -39.02 10.42
N GLY A 75 -7.91 -38.16 10.72
CA GLY A 75 -6.67 -38.61 11.31
C GLY A 75 -6.88 -39.28 12.67
N THR A 76 -7.71 -38.70 13.53
CA THR A 76 -8.07 -39.32 14.81
C THR A 76 -8.69 -40.72 14.62
N ILE A 77 -9.60 -40.87 13.65
CA ILE A 77 -10.19 -42.20 13.33
C ILE A 77 -9.11 -43.19 12.87
N ILE A 78 -8.19 -42.79 12.02
CA ILE A 78 -7.10 -43.62 11.50
C ILE A 78 -6.20 -44.08 12.66
N PHE A 79 -5.68 -43.14 13.44
CA PHE A 79 -4.72 -43.46 14.51
C PHE A 79 -5.35 -44.20 15.68
N THR A 80 -6.63 -43.94 16.00
CA THR A 80 -7.35 -44.68 17.02
C THR A 80 -7.56 -46.14 16.60
N LYS A 81 -7.85 -46.41 15.32
CA LYS A 81 -7.93 -47.78 14.79
C LYS A 81 -6.58 -48.50 14.81
N MET A 82 -5.47 -47.81 14.68
CA MET A 82 -4.12 -48.39 14.66
C MET A 82 -3.52 -48.61 16.04
N LEU A 83 -3.70 -47.66 16.96
CA LEU A 83 -2.98 -47.56 18.23
C LEU A 83 -3.89 -47.72 19.47
N GLY A 84 -5.20 -47.90 19.25
CA GLY A 84 -6.21 -47.92 20.32
C GLY A 84 -6.68 -46.53 20.77
N ALA A 85 -7.75 -46.50 21.57
CA ALA A 85 -8.45 -45.29 21.94
C ALA A 85 -7.60 -44.31 22.79
N GLU A 86 -6.82 -44.83 23.72
CA GLU A 86 -6.02 -44.01 24.66
C GLU A 86 -4.87 -43.25 23.99
N ARG A 87 -4.14 -43.88 23.07
CA ARG A 87 -2.93 -43.32 22.44
C ARG A 87 -3.20 -42.73 21.07
N GLY A 88 -4.22 -43.26 20.37
CA GLY A 88 -4.49 -42.86 18.98
C GLY A 88 -4.82 -41.39 18.82
N ALA A 89 -5.62 -40.78 19.69
CA ALA A 89 -5.99 -39.40 19.63
C ALA A 89 -4.76 -38.47 19.84
N THR A 90 -3.93 -38.77 20.83
CA THR A 90 -2.73 -37.96 21.14
C THR A 90 -1.69 -38.02 20.01
N VAL A 91 -1.40 -39.23 19.51
CA VAL A 91 -0.47 -39.43 18.40
C VAL A 91 -1.01 -38.79 17.13
N SER A 92 -2.31 -38.91 16.85
CA SER A 92 -2.95 -38.22 15.72
C SER A 92 -2.72 -36.72 15.77
N THR A 93 -3.00 -36.10 16.91
CA THR A 93 -2.81 -34.64 17.07
C THR A 93 -1.35 -34.23 16.81
N MET A 94 -0.37 -34.91 17.40
CA MET A 94 1.03 -34.61 17.20
C MET A 94 1.46 -34.75 15.72
N VAL A 95 1.13 -35.90 15.12
CA VAL A 95 1.53 -36.18 13.72
C VAL A 95 0.83 -35.22 12.76
N LEU A 96 -0.48 -35.02 12.91
CA LEU A 96 -1.21 -34.12 12.01
C LEU A 96 -0.83 -32.67 12.17
N THR A 97 -0.54 -32.21 13.39
CA THR A 97 -0.04 -30.83 13.58
C THR A 97 1.23 -30.61 12.77
N VAL A 98 2.19 -31.54 12.84
CA VAL A 98 3.45 -31.40 12.07
C VAL A 98 3.19 -31.52 10.56
N VAL A 99 2.38 -32.47 10.13
CA VAL A 99 2.09 -32.68 8.70
C VAL A 99 1.35 -31.48 8.10
N VAL A 100 0.28 -31.02 8.76
CA VAL A 100 -0.51 -29.87 8.28
C VAL A 100 0.32 -28.59 8.34
N LEU A 101 1.09 -28.37 9.41
CA LEU A 101 1.95 -27.20 9.52
C LEU A 101 2.98 -27.14 8.38
N ILE A 102 3.68 -28.25 8.10
CA ILE A 102 4.72 -28.26 7.06
C ILE A 102 4.10 -28.23 5.67
N PHE A 103 3.19 -29.18 5.35
CA PHE A 103 2.70 -29.38 4.00
C PHE A 103 1.41 -28.62 3.69
N GLY A 104 0.60 -28.31 4.70
CA GLY A 104 -0.67 -27.59 4.54
C GLY A 104 -0.54 -26.08 4.72
N GLU A 105 0.49 -25.57 5.45
CA GLU A 105 0.59 -24.15 5.78
C GLU A 105 1.93 -23.53 5.41
N VAL A 106 3.04 -23.90 6.05
CA VAL A 106 4.33 -23.18 5.92
C VAL A 106 4.87 -23.24 4.50
N THR A 107 5.00 -24.43 3.93
CA THR A 107 5.55 -24.59 2.57
C THR A 107 4.69 -23.92 1.49
N PRO A 108 3.35 -24.11 1.47
CA PRO A 108 2.50 -23.43 0.49
C PRO A 108 2.51 -21.92 0.62
N LYS A 109 2.52 -21.38 1.85
CA LYS A 109 2.61 -19.93 2.09
C LYS A 109 3.94 -19.35 1.61
N SER A 110 5.07 -20.04 1.87
CA SER A 110 6.37 -19.59 1.39
C SER A 110 6.43 -19.52 -0.14
N LEU A 111 5.95 -20.57 -0.83
CA LEU A 111 5.91 -20.60 -2.30
C LEU A 111 4.99 -19.50 -2.88
N ALA A 112 3.83 -19.31 -2.24
CA ALA A 112 2.88 -18.29 -2.68
C ALA A 112 3.42 -16.86 -2.49
N LYS A 113 4.25 -16.63 -1.48
CA LYS A 113 4.90 -15.34 -1.24
C LYS A 113 5.96 -15.00 -2.30
N GLU A 114 6.68 -16.02 -2.81
CA GLU A 114 7.68 -15.82 -3.87
C GLU A 114 7.06 -15.52 -5.24
N MET A 115 5.89 -16.12 -5.53
CA MET A 115 5.23 -16.00 -6.84
C MET A 115 3.73 -15.69 -6.71
N PRO A 116 3.35 -14.58 -6.06
CA PRO A 116 1.97 -14.31 -5.67
C PRO A 116 1.01 -14.21 -6.87
N GLU A 117 1.40 -13.53 -7.94
CA GLU A 117 0.57 -13.36 -9.13
C GLU A 117 0.30 -14.69 -9.85
N THR A 118 1.33 -15.54 -9.95
CA THR A 118 1.22 -16.87 -10.60
C THR A 118 0.28 -17.76 -9.82
N VAL A 119 0.45 -17.82 -8.50
CA VAL A 119 -0.40 -18.63 -7.62
C VAL A 119 -1.83 -18.10 -7.61
N ALA A 120 -2.03 -16.78 -7.45
CA ALA A 120 -3.36 -16.18 -7.46
C ALA A 120 -4.11 -16.47 -8.77
N THR A 121 -3.44 -16.34 -9.92
CA THR A 121 -4.02 -16.65 -11.23
C THR A 121 -4.41 -18.12 -11.36
N ALA A 122 -3.59 -19.04 -10.86
CA ALA A 122 -3.87 -20.48 -10.92
C ALA A 122 -5.05 -20.89 -10.02
N VAL A 123 -5.18 -20.29 -8.82
CA VAL A 123 -6.24 -20.66 -7.86
C VAL A 123 -7.55 -19.89 -8.08
N ALA A 124 -7.53 -18.75 -8.76
CA ALA A 124 -8.69 -17.86 -8.95
C ALA A 124 -9.94 -18.57 -9.51
N PRO A 125 -9.87 -19.49 -10.51
CA PRO A 125 -11.06 -20.17 -11.00
C PRO A 125 -11.77 -21.01 -9.94
N ALA A 126 -11.00 -21.75 -9.15
CA ALA A 126 -11.54 -22.59 -8.08
C ALA A 126 -12.08 -21.75 -6.93
N LEU A 127 -11.36 -20.69 -6.53
CA LEU A 127 -11.81 -19.76 -5.50
C LEU A 127 -13.06 -19.01 -5.89
N SER A 128 -13.22 -18.60 -7.15
CA SER A 128 -14.44 -17.91 -7.60
C SER A 128 -15.69 -18.80 -7.45
N LEU A 129 -15.55 -20.10 -7.72
CA LEU A 129 -16.61 -21.08 -7.49
C LEU A 129 -16.91 -21.23 -5.99
N LEU A 130 -15.87 -21.34 -5.17
CA LEU A 130 -16.02 -21.44 -3.70
C LEU A 130 -16.65 -20.17 -3.10
N MET A 131 -16.29 -18.99 -3.58
CA MET A 131 -16.93 -17.74 -3.17
C MET A 131 -18.43 -17.72 -3.47
N LEU A 132 -18.86 -18.36 -4.58
CA LEU A 132 -20.27 -18.50 -4.90
C LEU A 132 -20.95 -19.47 -3.93
N VAL A 133 -20.35 -20.63 -3.68
CA VAL A 133 -20.89 -21.67 -2.78
C VAL A 133 -20.98 -21.18 -1.33
N PHE A 134 -19.97 -20.46 -0.86
CA PHE A 134 -19.94 -19.92 0.51
C PHE A 134 -20.64 -18.56 0.68
N THR A 135 -21.26 -18.02 -0.38
CA THR A 135 -21.99 -16.74 -0.29
C THR A 135 -23.00 -16.69 0.86
N PRO A 136 -23.86 -17.69 1.12
CA PRO A 136 -24.81 -17.62 2.24
C PRO A 136 -24.11 -17.54 3.60
N LEU A 137 -22.96 -18.22 3.73
CA LEU A 137 -22.20 -18.24 4.98
C LEU A 137 -21.41 -16.94 5.17
N THR A 138 -20.77 -16.43 4.12
CA THR A 138 -20.08 -15.14 4.16
C THR A 138 -21.05 -13.98 4.40
N TRP A 139 -22.29 -14.07 3.89
CA TRP A 139 -23.33 -13.09 4.22
C TRP A 139 -23.66 -13.08 5.73
N LEU A 140 -23.78 -14.26 6.35
CA LEU A 140 -24.01 -14.38 7.80
C LEU A 140 -22.87 -13.71 8.60
N PHE A 141 -21.61 -13.95 8.21
CA PHE A 141 -20.46 -13.30 8.83
C PHE A 141 -20.45 -11.78 8.62
N SER A 142 -20.85 -11.30 7.45
CA SER A 142 -20.96 -9.86 7.18
C SER A 142 -22.00 -9.19 8.07
N GLN A 143 -23.13 -9.86 8.35
CA GLN A 143 -24.13 -9.35 9.30
C GLN A 143 -23.58 -9.31 10.73
N TRP A 144 -22.81 -10.34 11.10
CA TRP A 144 -22.15 -10.39 12.42
C TRP A 144 -21.11 -9.27 12.56
N LYS A 145 -20.28 -9.04 11.53
CA LYS A 145 -19.31 -7.92 11.48
C LYS A 145 -20.01 -6.56 11.65
N ARG A 146 -21.15 -6.35 10.95
CA ARG A 146 -21.96 -5.13 11.10
C ARG A 146 -22.51 -4.95 12.51
N PHE A 147 -23.00 -6.04 13.12
CA PHE A 147 -23.49 -6.02 14.49
C PHE A 147 -22.38 -5.65 15.46
N LEU A 148 -21.19 -6.23 15.33
CA LEU A 148 -20.03 -5.87 16.15
C LEU A 148 -19.54 -4.45 15.88
N GLY A 149 -19.55 -3.99 14.64
CA GLY A 149 -19.18 -2.62 14.26
C GLY A 149 -20.07 -1.54 14.90
N HIS A 150 -21.29 -1.90 15.31
CA HIS A 150 -22.15 -0.99 16.06
C HIS A 150 -21.65 -0.71 17.48
N PHE A 151 -20.83 -1.60 18.04
CA PHE A 151 -20.22 -1.45 19.36
C PHE A 151 -18.80 -0.88 19.32
N VAL A 152 -18.15 -0.94 18.14
CA VAL A 152 -16.79 -0.42 17.93
C VAL A 152 -16.91 0.83 17.05
N HIS A 153 -16.87 2.00 17.66
CA HIS A 153 -16.73 3.27 16.94
C HIS A 153 -15.28 3.35 16.46
N SER A 154 -15.00 2.85 15.27
CA SER A 154 -13.77 3.21 14.55
C SER A 154 -14.03 4.52 13.80
N THR A 155 -13.55 5.62 14.35
CA THR A 155 -13.47 6.94 13.72
C THR A 155 -12.25 7.02 12.81
N GLU A 156 -11.90 5.97 12.12
CA GLU A 156 -10.93 6.03 11.04
C GLU A 156 -11.71 6.14 9.73
N GLU A 157 -12.00 7.38 9.33
CA GLU A 157 -12.18 7.67 7.92
C GLU A 157 -10.83 7.34 7.26
N ASP A 158 -10.85 6.49 6.22
CA ASP A 158 -9.70 6.21 5.34
C ASP A 158 -9.35 7.47 4.52
N THR A 159 -9.04 8.57 5.20
CA THR A 159 -8.48 9.77 4.57
C THR A 159 -6.97 9.56 4.51
N ILE A 160 -6.47 9.46 3.28
CA ILE A 160 -5.01 9.42 3.06
C ILE A 160 -4.45 10.70 3.68
N THR A 161 -3.61 10.53 4.68
CA THR A 161 -2.92 11.65 5.32
C THR A 161 -1.75 12.13 4.46
N GLU A 162 -1.36 13.39 4.63
CA GLU A 162 -0.20 13.95 3.94
C GLU A 162 1.08 13.13 4.18
N GLY A 163 1.28 12.64 5.41
CA GLY A 163 2.38 11.74 5.75
C GLY A 163 2.34 10.40 4.99
N GLU A 164 1.16 9.86 4.70
CA GLU A 164 1.02 8.65 3.88
C GLU A 164 1.34 8.95 2.42
N LEU A 165 0.93 10.11 1.88
CA LEU A 165 1.32 10.54 0.53
C LEU A 165 2.84 10.70 0.40
N MET A 166 3.50 11.32 1.37
CA MET A 166 4.96 11.46 1.41
C MET A 166 5.66 10.10 1.44
N THR A 167 5.11 9.14 2.19
CA THR A 167 5.64 7.77 2.25
C THR A 167 5.51 7.07 0.90
N MET A 168 4.35 7.19 0.23
CA MET A 168 4.13 6.61 -1.11
C MET A 168 5.10 7.18 -2.16
N VAL A 169 5.36 8.50 -2.12
CA VAL A 169 6.35 9.14 -3.02
C VAL A 169 7.74 8.59 -2.76
N SER A 170 8.11 8.41 -1.48
CA SER A 170 9.42 7.85 -1.12
C SER A 170 9.59 6.38 -1.53
N GLU A 171 8.53 5.58 -1.44
CA GLU A 171 8.55 4.20 -1.91
C GLU A 171 8.69 4.12 -3.44
N ALA A 172 7.93 4.94 -4.17
CA ALA A 172 8.02 5.00 -5.64
C ALA A 172 9.41 5.47 -6.13
N GLU A 173 10.06 6.38 -5.41
CA GLU A 173 11.44 6.81 -5.65
C GLU A 173 12.44 5.65 -5.41
N ASN A 174 12.31 4.95 -4.28
CA ASN A 174 13.18 3.81 -3.96
C ASN A 174 13.01 2.63 -4.93
N ASP A 175 11.81 2.41 -5.44
CA ASP A 175 11.51 1.38 -6.45
C ASP A 175 11.94 1.79 -7.87
N GLY A 176 12.41 3.03 -8.04
CA GLY A 176 12.87 3.56 -9.33
C GLY A 176 11.74 3.91 -10.31
N GLU A 177 10.51 4.01 -9.84
CA GLU A 177 9.34 4.43 -10.63
C GLU A 177 9.26 5.94 -10.78
N LEU A 178 9.83 6.69 -9.83
CA LEU A 178 10.00 8.15 -9.87
C LEU A 178 11.49 8.50 -9.85
N THR A 179 11.87 9.53 -10.60
CA THR A 179 13.19 10.14 -10.50
C THR A 179 13.26 11.04 -9.27
N ASP A 180 14.47 11.27 -8.72
CA ASP A 180 14.71 12.17 -7.58
C ASP A 180 14.06 13.54 -7.82
N ARG A 181 14.13 14.07 -9.04
CA ARG A 181 13.56 15.37 -9.41
C ARG A 181 12.02 15.37 -9.42
N GLU A 182 11.40 14.28 -9.86
CA GLU A 182 9.94 14.15 -9.85
C GLU A 182 9.43 14.02 -8.42
N SER A 183 10.12 13.26 -7.58
CA SER A 183 9.83 13.12 -6.16
C SER A 183 9.94 14.45 -5.42
N GLU A 184 11.01 15.24 -5.69
CA GLU A 184 11.20 16.57 -5.12
C GLU A 184 10.08 17.54 -5.52
N LEU A 185 9.65 17.52 -6.79
CA LEU A 185 8.53 18.34 -7.26
C LEU A 185 7.21 17.98 -6.58
N ILE A 186 6.93 16.69 -6.40
CA ILE A 186 5.71 16.22 -5.74
C ILE A 186 5.72 16.63 -4.26
N ARG A 187 6.84 16.44 -3.57
CA ARG A 187 7.00 16.85 -2.17
C ARG A 187 6.80 18.36 -2.01
N SER A 188 7.45 19.15 -2.87
CA SER A 188 7.30 20.61 -2.85
C SER A 188 5.86 21.06 -3.12
N ALA A 189 5.10 20.32 -3.96
CA ALA A 189 3.71 20.61 -4.24
C ALA A 189 2.79 20.30 -3.05
N ILE A 190 3.10 19.26 -2.28
CA ILE A 190 2.36 18.88 -1.06
C ILE A 190 2.63 19.92 0.05
N GLU A 191 3.90 20.29 0.26
CA GLU A 191 4.33 21.23 1.30
C GLU A 191 3.95 22.69 0.96
N PHE A 192 3.55 22.99 -0.28
CA PHE A 192 3.28 24.35 -0.74
C PHE A 192 2.16 25.05 0.04
N ASP A 193 1.16 24.30 0.49
CA ASP A 193 0.02 24.84 1.23
C ASP A 193 0.40 25.29 2.66
N ASP A 194 1.46 24.70 3.20
CA ASP A 194 1.96 25.01 4.56
C ASP A 194 2.96 26.18 4.59
N VAL A 195 3.48 26.63 3.42
CA VAL A 195 4.47 27.71 3.36
C VAL A 195 3.81 29.07 3.55
N GLU A 196 4.12 29.74 4.64
CA GLU A 196 3.65 31.09 4.90
C GLU A 196 4.49 32.14 4.12
N VAL A 197 3.84 33.21 3.69
CA VAL A 197 4.53 34.32 2.99
C VAL A 197 5.69 34.89 3.81
N GLU A 198 5.58 34.86 5.13
CA GLU A 198 6.59 35.33 6.07
C GLU A 198 7.91 34.55 5.94
N GLU A 199 7.87 33.27 5.55
CA GLU A 199 9.05 32.41 5.40
C GLU A 199 9.84 32.71 4.12
N ILE A 200 9.16 33.21 3.08
CA ILE A 200 9.78 33.45 1.75
C ILE A 200 10.00 34.93 1.43
N LEU A 201 9.41 35.84 2.21
CA LEU A 201 9.61 37.27 1.99
C LEU A 201 11.03 37.73 2.39
N THR A 202 11.59 38.65 1.67
CA THR A 202 12.83 39.31 2.07
C THR A 202 12.53 40.33 3.17
N PRO A 203 13.04 40.14 4.42
CA PRO A 203 12.84 41.10 5.50
C PRO A 203 13.37 42.49 5.13
N ARG A 204 12.75 43.55 5.66
CA ARG A 204 13.13 44.92 5.38
C ARG A 204 14.63 45.20 5.55
N VAL A 205 15.25 44.58 6.54
CA VAL A 205 16.67 44.76 6.86
C VAL A 205 17.62 44.19 5.80
N ASP A 206 17.13 43.25 5.00
CA ASP A 206 17.87 42.57 3.95
C ASP A 206 17.53 43.10 2.54
N VAL A 207 16.58 44.05 2.44
CA VAL A 207 16.21 44.66 1.16
C VAL A 207 17.29 45.61 0.73
N VAL A 208 17.92 45.34 -0.41
CA VAL A 208 18.83 46.30 -1.08
C VAL A 208 17.99 47.24 -1.93
N ALA A 209 17.97 48.52 -1.56
CA ALA A 209 17.23 49.57 -2.24
C ALA A 209 18.12 50.82 -2.39
N VAL A 210 17.74 51.72 -3.29
CA VAL A 210 18.50 52.94 -3.58
C VAL A 210 17.62 54.16 -3.42
N GLU A 211 18.23 55.31 -3.04
CA GLU A 211 17.52 56.58 -2.95
C GLU A 211 17.35 57.20 -4.35
N ASP A 212 16.29 57.99 -4.55
CA ASP A 212 15.95 58.56 -5.87
C ASP A 212 16.95 59.61 -6.38
N ASP A 213 17.81 60.14 -5.52
CA ASP A 213 18.87 61.07 -5.85
C ASP A 213 20.28 60.43 -5.90
N ILE A 214 20.36 59.08 -5.85
CA ILE A 214 21.65 58.36 -5.87
C ILE A 214 22.47 58.71 -7.13
N PRO A 215 23.80 58.99 -7.00
CA PRO A 215 24.70 59.19 -8.16
C PRO A 215 24.72 57.92 -9.06
N LEU A 216 24.77 58.12 -10.39
CA LEU A 216 24.76 57.00 -11.36
C LEU A 216 25.93 56.03 -11.17
N GLU A 217 27.09 56.52 -10.72
CA GLU A 217 28.27 55.68 -10.44
C GLU A 217 28.03 54.75 -9.25
N GLU A 218 27.37 55.26 -8.21
CA GLU A 218 27.03 54.51 -7.00
C GLU A 218 25.89 53.50 -7.27
N LEU A 219 24.91 53.87 -8.12
CA LEU A 219 23.87 52.95 -8.59
C LEU A 219 24.49 51.79 -9.38
N ALA A 220 25.46 52.07 -10.28
CA ALA A 220 26.17 51.01 -11.02
C ALA A 220 26.92 50.06 -10.08
N GLN A 221 27.58 50.62 -9.05
CA GLN A 221 28.28 49.83 -8.05
C GLN A 221 27.29 48.95 -7.24
N THR A 222 26.16 49.50 -6.85
CA THR A 222 25.12 48.76 -6.11
C THR A 222 24.59 47.56 -6.93
N PHE A 223 24.38 47.73 -8.25
CA PHE A 223 24.02 46.59 -9.12
C PHE A 223 25.12 45.54 -9.17
N ALA A 224 26.38 45.96 -9.32
CA ALA A 224 27.51 45.06 -9.42
C ALA A 224 27.77 44.27 -8.12
N GLU A 225 27.61 44.92 -6.97
CA GLU A 225 27.84 44.27 -5.66
C GLU A 225 26.67 43.38 -5.22
N SER A 226 25.42 43.81 -5.46
CA SER A 226 24.23 43.06 -5.05
C SER A 226 23.90 41.91 -5.97
N GLY A 227 24.27 42.01 -7.26
CA GLY A 227 23.89 41.01 -8.29
C GLY A 227 22.40 41.00 -8.62
N TYR A 228 21.62 41.94 -8.13
CA TYR A 228 20.18 42.00 -8.42
C TYR A 228 19.94 42.73 -9.76
N SER A 229 19.02 42.18 -10.56
CA SER A 229 18.59 42.81 -11.82
C SER A 229 17.57 43.95 -11.65
N ARG A 230 17.03 44.11 -10.44
CA ARG A 230 16.04 45.14 -10.07
C ARG A 230 16.28 45.61 -8.66
N LEU A 231 16.29 46.94 -8.47
CA LEU A 231 16.40 47.55 -7.15
C LEU A 231 15.20 48.45 -6.90
N PRO A 232 14.55 48.36 -5.73
CA PRO A 232 13.56 49.35 -5.30
C PRO A 232 14.18 50.72 -5.18
N VAL A 233 13.48 51.77 -5.60
CA VAL A 233 13.86 53.17 -5.43
C VAL A 233 12.95 53.79 -4.38
N TYR A 234 13.55 54.43 -3.37
CA TYR A 234 12.82 55.08 -2.30
C TYR A 234 13.12 56.58 -2.22
N HIS A 235 12.21 57.34 -1.61
CA HIS A 235 12.40 58.76 -1.32
C HIS A 235 12.43 59.01 0.18
N GLY A 236 13.58 59.44 0.70
CA GLY A 236 13.82 59.78 2.09
C GLY A 236 13.92 58.59 3.04
N THR A 237 13.01 57.64 2.99
CA THR A 237 13.05 56.41 3.80
C THR A 237 12.67 55.18 2.97
N ILE A 238 13.26 54.05 3.29
CA ILE A 238 12.99 52.77 2.60
C ILE A 238 11.51 52.33 2.65
N ASP A 239 10.73 52.92 3.54
CA ASP A 239 9.28 52.63 3.61
C ASP A 239 8.48 53.39 2.54
N ASN A 240 9.09 54.37 1.88
CA ASN A 240 8.47 55.15 0.82
C ASN A 240 9.04 54.76 -0.55
N ILE A 241 8.72 53.59 -1.02
CA ILE A 241 9.13 53.10 -2.33
C ILE A 241 8.34 53.84 -3.42
N ILE A 242 9.04 54.50 -4.34
CA ILE A 242 8.48 55.29 -5.43
C ILE A 242 8.58 54.59 -6.79
N GLY A 243 9.39 53.54 -6.89
CA GLY A 243 9.58 52.81 -8.13
C GLY A 243 10.58 51.66 -8.03
N VAL A 244 10.91 51.12 -9.19
CA VAL A 244 11.94 50.08 -9.34
C VAL A 244 12.82 50.46 -10.53
N VAL A 245 14.13 50.44 -10.35
CA VAL A 245 15.10 50.60 -11.43
C VAL A 245 15.56 49.21 -11.90
N HIS A 246 15.58 49.02 -13.21
CA HIS A 246 16.07 47.78 -13.82
C HIS A 246 17.51 47.98 -14.29
N GLU A 247 18.41 47.06 -13.97
CA GLU A 247 19.82 47.07 -14.39
C GLU A 247 19.95 47.23 -15.91
N LYS A 248 19.16 46.51 -16.69
CA LYS A 248 19.18 46.58 -18.15
C LYS A 248 18.81 47.96 -18.69
N ASP A 249 17.79 48.59 -18.11
CA ASP A 249 17.33 49.91 -18.57
C ASP A 249 18.34 50.97 -18.17
N PHE A 250 18.98 50.82 -17.01
CA PHE A 250 20.06 51.72 -16.54
C PHE A 250 21.26 51.73 -17.50
N TYR A 251 21.72 50.54 -17.97
CA TYR A 251 22.87 50.48 -18.90
C TYR A 251 22.52 50.80 -20.36
N MET A 252 21.23 50.91 -20.70
CA MET A 252 20.77 51.24 -22.06
C MET A 252 20.40 52.73 -22.20
N ALA A 253 20.30 53.50 -21.13
CA ALA A 253 20.00 54.94 -21.10
C ALA A 253 21.27 55.77 -21.24
#